data_ca5a1d70782da3d48d6ac09b87f5a5f5
#
_entry.id   ca5a1d70782da3d48d6ac09b87f5a5f5
#
_cell.length_a   1.000
_cell.length_b   1.000
_cell.length_c   1.000
_cell.angle_alpha   90.00
_cell.angle_beta   90.00
_cell.angle_gamma   90.00
#
_symmetry.space_group_name_H-M   'P 1'
#
loop_
_entity.id
_entity.type
_entity.pdbx_description
1 polymer ?
#
loop_
_entity_poly.entity_id
_entity_poly.type
_entity_poly.pdbx_seq_one_letter_code
_entity_poly.pdbx_strand_id
1 'polypeptide(L)'
;MKRIALGVAAVALGVLIVAPAQAATPRLVGTVGPGYKITLTKGGKKVTRLKAGRYTFVIADKASIHDFMLQWQSSGPKQLTSVSFVGTKKVTLTLKKGRWKYYCAPHESSMFGFFTVT
;
A
#
# COMPACT_ATOMS: atom_id res chain seq x y z
N MET A 1 -70.82 -29.30 8.15
CA MET A 1 -69.53 -29.27 8.86
C MET A 1 -68.51 -28.46 8.05
N LYS A 2 -68.16 -27.30 8.51
CA LYS A 2 -67.09 -26.50 7.87
C LYS A 2 -65.73 -26.99 8.38
N ARG A 3 -64.92 -27.51 7.49
CA ARG A 3 -63.52 -27.82 7.81
C ARG A 3 -62.70 -26.56 7.77
N ILE A 4 -62.21 -26.12 8.91
CA ILE A 4 -61.23 -24.99 8.98
C ILE A 4 -59.87 -25.57 8.68
N ALA A 5 -59.30 -25.25 7.55
CA ALA A 5 -57.92 -25.56 7.24
C ALA A 5 -57.03 -24.53 7.98
N LEU A 6 -56.34 -24.94 9.03
CA LEU A 6 -55.26 -24.12 9.60
C LEU A 6 -54.08 -24.18 8.64
N GLY A 7 -53.88 -23.07 7.93
CA GLY A 7 -52.64 -22.87 7.18
C GLY A 7 -51.50 -22.56 8.13
N VAL A 8 -50.57 -23.48 8.25
CA VAL A 8 -49.31 -23.21 8.94
C VAL A 8 -48.46 -22.35 8.04
N ALA A 9 -48.37 -21.06 8.36
CA ALA A 9 -47.42 -20.18 7.69
C ALA A 9 -46.01 -20.50 8.21
N ALA A 10 -45.21 -21.17 7.41
CA ALA A 10 -43.80 -21.37 7.70
C ALA A 10 -43.06 -20.02 7.53
N VAL A 11 -42.69 -19.41 8.66
CA VAL A 11 -41.80 -18.25 8.63
C VAL A 11 -40.38 -18.77 8.40
N ALA A 12 -39.89 -18.63 7.19
CA ALA A 12 -38.49 -18.89 6.90
C ALA A 12 -37.65 -17.78 7.53
N LEU A 13 -36.98 -18.06 8.65
CA LEU A 13 -35.94 -17.16 9.17
C LEU A 13 -34.73 -17.23 8.21
N GLY A 14 -34.60 -16.23 7.37
CA GLY A 14 -33.41 -16.05 6.58
C GLY A 14 -32.26 -15.60 7.50
N VAL A 15 -31.24 -16.47 7.67
CA VAL A 15 -30.00 -16.08 8.35
C VAL A 15 -29.21 -15.20 7.39
N LEU A 16 -29.17 -13.90 7.65
CA LEU A 16 -28.27 -12.98 6.96
C LEU A 16 -26.85 -13.22 7.50
N ILE A 17 -26.03 -13.92 6.72
CA ILE A 17 -24.59 -14.03 7.01
C ILE A 17 -23.95 -12.75 6.51
N VAL A 18 -23.59 -11.85 7.44
CA VAL A 18 -22.78 -10.68 7.12
C VAL A 18 -21.32 -11.15 7.15
N ALA A 19 -20.70 -11.26 5.97
CA ALA A 19 -19.26 -11.48 5.89
C ALA A 19 -18.52 -10.26 6.47
N PRO A 20 -17.49 -10.44 7.34
CA PRO A 20 -16.71 -9.33 7.84
C PRO A 20 -16.07 -8.61 6.66
N ALA A 21 -16.24 -7.28 6.60
CA ALA A 21 -15.57 -6.46 5.60
C ALA A 21 -14.07 -6.54 5.85
N GLN A 22 -13.31 -6.92 4.81
CA GLN A 22 -11.85 -6.86 4.89
C GLN A 22 -11.42 -5.39 4.89
N ALA A 23 -10.58 -5.02 5.85
CA ALA A 23 -9.96 -3.71 5.85
C ALA A 23 -9.15 -3.52 4.57
N ALA A 24 -9.29 -2.35 3.92
CA ALA A 24 -8.47 -2.00 2.79
C ALA A 24 -6.99 -2.00 3.19
N THR A 25 -6.12 -2.48 2.29
CA THR A 25 -4.67 -2.42 2.48
C THR A 25 -4.23 -0.96 2.61
N PRO A 26 -3.51 -0.57 3.67
CA PRO A 26 -3.03 0.79 3.85
C PRO A 26 -2.21 1.26 2.66
N ARG A 27 -2.39 2.53 2.29
CA ARG A 27 -1.73 3.14 1.15
C ARG A 27 -0.58 4.03 1.59
N LEU A 28 0.56 3.87 0.93
CA LEU A 28 1.71 4.77 1.00
C LEU A 28 1.87 5.48 -0.34
N VAL A 29 2.13 6.78 -0.31
CA VAL A 29 2.34 7.56 -1.52
C VAL A 29 3.82 7.91 -1.63
N GLY A 30 4.48 7.38 -2.65
CA GLY A 30 5.84 7.75 -3.02
C GLY A 30 5.81 8.75 -4.16
N THR A 31 6.63 9.77 -4.09
CA THR A 31 6.79 10.75 -5.17
C THR A 31 8.26 10.94 -5.45
N VAL A 32 8.64 10.87 -6.73
CA VAL A 32 10.01 11.14 -7.17
C VAL A 32 10.00 12.12 -8.33
N GLY A 33 10.81 13.18 -8.21
CA GLY A 33 10.82 14.28 -9.15
C GLY A 33 9.64 15.26 -9.04
N PRO A 34 9.51 16.23 -9.99
CA PRO A 34 10.37 16.46 -11.17
C PRO A 34 11.77 16.97 -10.83
N GLY A 35 11.95 17.63 -9.68
CA GLY A 35 13.27 18.02 -9.18
C GLY A 35 13.98 16.86 -8.48
N TYR A 36 15.08 17.14 -7.83
CA TYR A 36 15.88 16.14 -7.11
C TYR A 36 15.29 15.88 -5.70
N LYS A 37 14.05 15.43 -5.67
CA LYS A 37 13.31 15.12 -4.45
C LYS A 37 12.66 13.75 -4.54
N ILE A 38 12.68 13.05 -3.42
CA ILE A 38 11.96 11.80 -3.21
C ILE A 38 11.24 11.87 -1.87
N THR A 39 9.99 11.46 -1.82
CA THR A 39 9.18 11.46 -0.60
C THR A 39 8.37 10.17 -0.49
N LEU A 40 8.08 9.78 0.74
CA LEU A 40 7.16 8.72 1.06
C LEU A 40 6.23 9.21 2.18
N THR A 41 4.93 9.21 1.91
CA THR A 41 3.93 9.73 2.84
C THR A 41 2.82 8.71 3.09
N LYS A 42 2.17 8.86 4.24
CA LYS A 42 0.93 8.18 4.60
C LYS A 42 -0.05 9.21 5.15
N GLY A 43 -1.21 9.34 4.51
CA GLY A 43 -2.17 10.36 4.90
C GLY A 43 -1.59 11.79 4.86
N GLY A 44 -0.70 12.07 3.90
CA GLY A 44 -0.04 13.36 3.73
C GLY A 44 1.13 13.64 4.68
N LYS A 45 1.46 12.72 5.59
CA LYS A 45 2.56 12.87 6.55
C LYS A 45 3.75 12.00 6.14
N LYS A 46 4.96 12.53 6.32
CA LYS A 46 6.20 11.77 6.08
C LYS A 46 6.21 10.47 6.87
N VAL A 47 6.47 9.37 6.19
CA VAL A 47 6.64 8.06 6.82
C VAL A 47 7.98 8.01 7.53
N THR A 48 7.94 7.75 8.84
CA THR A 48 9.12 7.54 9.69
C THR A 48 9.06 6.20 10.43
N ARG A 49 7.83 5.73 10.72
CA ARG A 49 7.58 4.46 11.39
C ARG A 49 6.25 3.86 10.89
N LEU A 50 6.25 2.55 10.67
CA LEU A 50 5.08 1.78 10.28
C LEU A 50 5.02 0.48 11.09
N LYS A 51 3.82 -0.07 11.23
CA LYS A 51 3.65 -1.46 11.70
C LYS A 51 3.98 -2.42 10.56
N ALA A 52 4.53 -3.59 10.90
CA ALA A 52 4.72 -4.67 9.92
C ALA A 52 3.38 -5.07 9.29
N GLY A 53 3.39 -5.37 8.01
CA GLY A 53 2.19 -5.78 7.27
C GLY A 53 2.25 -5.42 5.80
N ARG A 54 1.11 -5.61 5.15
CA ARG A 54 0.97 -5.30 3.72
C ARG A 54 0.60 -3.84 3.51
N TYR A 55 1.22 -3.23 2.50
CA TYR A 55 0.97 -1.85 2.09
C TYR A 55 0.90 -1.75 0.58
N THR A 56 0.03 -0.91 0.09
CA THR A 56 -0.01 -0.53 -1.33
C THR A 56 0.79 0.75 -1.52
N PHE A 57 1.89 0.64 -2.24
CA PHE A 57 2.68 1.80 -2.66
C PHE A 57 2.10 2.37 -3.94
N VAL A 58 1.71 3.63 -3.90
CA VAL A 58 1.31 4.39 -5.08
C VAL A 58 2.45 5.35 -5.39
N ILE A 59 3.19 5.05 -6.44
CA ILE A 59 4.39 5.82 -6.80
C ILE A 59 4.07 6.74 -7.96
N ALA A 60 4.19 8.04 -7.73
CA ALA A 60 4.15 9.08 -8.76
C ALA A 60 5.59 9.42 -9.17
N ASP A 61 6.01 8.89 -10.30
CA ASP A 61 7.31 9.16 -10.91
C ASP A 61 7.14 10.26 -11.96
N LYS A 62 7.71 11.44 -11.68
CA LYS A 62 7.45 12.66 -12.43
C LYS A 62 8.58 13.05 -13.38
N ALA A 63 9.59 12.21 -13.52
CA ALA A 63 10.72 12.51 -14.39
C ALA A 63 11.42 11.25 -14.89
N SER A 64 11.86 11.27 -16.14
CA SER A 64 12.57 10.16 -16.81
C SER A 64 14.04 10.01 -16.40
N ILE A 65 14.48 10.71 -15.36
CA ILE A 65 15.86 10.67 -14.84
C ILE A 65 15.94 10.08 -13.43
N HIS A 66 14.82 9.71 -12.86
CA HIS A 66 14.71 9.17 -11.52
C HIS A 66 14.06 7.78 -11.52
N ASP A 67 14.34 7.00 -10.49
CA ASP A 67 13.61 5.78 -10.17
C ASP A 67 13.17 5.80 -8.70
N PHE A 68 12.34 4.85 -8.31
CA PHE A 68 11.95 4.67 -6.92
C PHE A 68 12.37 3.29 -6.47
N MET A 69 13.40 3.25 -5.63
CA MET A 69 13.96 2.04 -5.06
C MET A 69 13.53 1.89 -3.61
N LEU A 70 13.33 0.66 -3.18
CA LEU A 70 13.01 0.30 -1.80
C LEU A 70 13.96 -0.80 -1.35
N GLN A 71 14.55 -0.66 -0.17
CA GLN A 71 15.53 -1.60 0.37
C GLN A 71 15.30 -1.85 1.85
N TRP A 72 15.24 -3.13 2.22
CA TRP A 72 15.21 -3.56 3.61
C TRP A 72 16.61 -3.82 4.10
N GLN A 73 17.10 -3.04 5.08
CA GLN A 73 18.44 -3.18 5.68
C GLN A 73 19.52 -3.34 4.61
N SER A 74 20.37 -4.37 4.71
CA SER A 74 21.46 -4.65 3.77
C SER A 74 21.07 -5.63 2.65
N SER A 75 19.79 -5.98 2.52
CA SER A 75 19.34 -6.89 1.47
C SER A 75 19.30 -6.21 0.09
N GLY A 76 19.13 -7.00 -0.98
CA GLY A 76 19.03 -6.47 -2.34
C GLY A 76 17.86 -5.50 -2.50
N PRO A 77 18.06 -4.38 -3.18
CA PRO A 77 17.00 -3.39 -3.39
C PRO A 77 15.94 -3.89 -4.36
N LYS A 78 14.72 -3.36 -4.20
CA LYS A 78 13.59 -3.59 -5.10
C LYS A 78 13.26 -2.30 -5.84
N GLN A 79 13.23 -2.38 -7.17
CA GLN A 79 12.83 -1.24 -7.99
C GLN A 79 11.30 -1.20 -8.14
N LEU A 80 10.68 -0.13 -7.70
CA LEU A 80 9.23 0.08 -7.85
C LEU A 80 8.88 0.82 -9.14
N THR A 81 9.69 1.80 -9.54
CA THR A 81 9.63 2.43 -10.87
C THR A 81 11.02 2.47 -11.48
N SER A 82 11.10 2.30 -12.81
CA SER A 82 12.36 2.40 -13.56
C SER A 82 12.71 3.84 -13.86
N VAL A 83 13.98 4.09 -14.23
CA VAL A 83 14.45 5.45 -14.56
C VAL A 83 13.69 6.05 -15.75
N SER A 84 13.40 5.26 -16.76
CA SER A 84 12.68 5.71 -17.97
C SER A 84 11.16 5.86 -17.77
N PHE A 85 10.61 5.33 -16.67
CA PHE A 85 9.18 5.39 -16.41
C PHE A 85 8.76 6.78 -15.94
N VAL A 86 7.67 7.28 -16.50
CA VAL A 86 6.97 8.48 -16.04
C VAL A 86 5.50 8.16 -15.92
N GLY A 87 4.91 8.44 -14.77
CA GLY A 87 3.52 8.14 -14.48
C GLY A 87 3.30 7.67 -13.06
N THR A 88 2.18 6.99 -12.84
CA THR A 88 1.81 6.44 -11.54
C THR A 88 1.77 4.92 -11.60
N LYS A 89 2.42 4.27 -10.64
CA LYS A 89 2.45 2.82 -10.52
C LYS A 89 2.03 2.38 -9.12
N LYS A 90 1.22 1.33 -9.03
CA LYS A 90 0.80 0.72 -7.76
C LYS A 90 1.50 -0.61 -7.58
N VAL A 91 2.10 -0.81 -6.40
CA VAL A 91 2.76 -2.06 -6.01
C VAL A 91 2.36 -2.40 -4.58
N THR A 92 1.85 -3.61 -4.36
CA THR A 92 1.53 -4.08 -3.01
C THR A 92 2.65 -4.97 -2.50
N LEU A 93 3.19 -4.62 -1.33
CA LEU A 93 4.32 -5.30 -0.72
C LEU A 93 4.04 -5.58 0.75
N THR A 94 4.66 -6.65 1.27
CA THR A 94 4.72 -6.92 2.70
C THR A 94 5.98 -6.31 3.27
N LEU A 95 5.81 -5.41 4.24
CA LEU A 95 6.91 -4.80 4.98
C LEU A 95 7.14 -5.56 6.27
N LYS A 96 8.28 -6.21 6.39
CA LYS A 96 8.73 -6.89 7.60
C LYS A 96 9.49 -5.93 8.53
N LYS A 97 9.56 -6.29 9.80
CA LYS A 97 10.28 -5.52 10.82
C LYS A 97 11.71 -5.22 10.42
N GLY A 98 12.16 -4.03 10.69
CA GLY A 98 13.51 -3.57 10.44
C GLY A 98 13.57 -2.18 9.84
N ARG A 99 14.76 -1.79 9.43
CA ARG A 99 15.01 -0.49 8.82
C ARG A 99 14.90 -0.57 7.31
N TRP A 100 14.15 0.35 6.75
CA TRP A 100 13.92 0.47 5.32
C TRP A 100 14.48 1.78 4.78
N LYS A 101 14.94 1.73 3.55
CA LYS A 101 15.39 2.89 2.78
C LYS A 101 14.59 2.98 1.49
N TYR A 102 14.13 4.17 1.16
CA TYR A 102 13.67 4.49 -0.19
C TYR A 102 14.62 5.51 -0.81
N TYR A 103 14.92 5.36 -2.08
CA TYR A 103 15.90 6.20 -2.75
C TYR A 103 15.77 6.15 -4.27
N CYS A 104 16.41 7.11 -4.94
CA CYS A 104 16.61 7.13 -6.37
C CYS A 104 18.04 6.64 -6.66
N ALA A 105 18.18 5.54 -7.40
CA ALA A 105 19.50 4.94 -7.61
C ALA A 105 20.50 5.88 -8.33
N PRO A 106 20.13 6.59 -9.42
CA PRO A 106 21.04 7.55 -10.05
C PRO A 106 21.49 8.70 -9.14
N HIS A 107 20.72 9.03 -8.10
CA HIS A 107 20.97 10.19 -7.24
C HIS A 107 20.89 9.81 -5.75
N GLU A 108 21.41 8.63 -5.40
CA GLU A 108 21.26 8.05 -4.06
C GLU A 108 21.82 8.96 -2.95
N SER A 109 22.88 9.70 -3.20
CA SER A 109 23.51 10.57 -2.20
C SER A 109 22.65 11.78 -1.81
N SER A 110 21.67 12.17 -2.63
CA SER A 110 20.81 13.33 -2.40
C SER A 110 19.32 13.00 -2.33
N MET A 111 18.90 11.87 -2.89
CA MET A 111 17.50 11.47 -2.99
C MET A 111 17.26 10.16 -2.23
N PHE A 112 17.04 10.27 -0.93
CA PHE A 112 16.77 9.12 -0.08
C PHE A 112 15.99 9.49 1.18
N GLY A 113 15.42 8.49 1.82
CA GLY A 113 14.83 8.57 3.14
C GLY A 113 14.81 7.21 3.82
N PHE A 114 14.64 7.22 5.13
CA PHE A 114 14.58 6.01 5.95
C PHE A 114 13.28 5.95 6.74
N PHE A 115 12.82 4.75 7.02
CA PHE A 115 11.75 4.51 7.98
C PHE A 115 11.97 3.17 8.68
N THR A 116 11.37 3.03 9.85
CA THR A 116 11.45 1.81 10.66
C THR A 116 10.09 1.11 10.66
N VAL A 117 10.11 -0.20 10.47
CA VAL A 117 8.94 -1.06 10.60
C VAL A 117 9.05 -1.85 11.90
N THR A 118 8.00 -1.79 12.71
CA THR A 118 7.93 -2.42 14.05
C THR A 118 6.93 -3.55 14.13
#